data_49874f369f6d5e1177811da72f3b9419
#
_entry.id   49874f369f6d5e1177811da72f3b9419
#
_cell.length_a   1.000
_cell.length_b   1.000
_cell.length_c   1.000
_cell.angle_alpha   90.00
_cell.angle_beta   90.00
_cell.angle_gamma   90.00
#
_symmetry.space_group_name_H-M   'P 1'
#
loop_
_entity.id
_entity.type
_entity.pdbx_description
1 polymer ?
#
loop_
_entity_poly.entity_id
_entity_poly.type
_entity_poly.pdbx_seq_one_letter_code
_entity_poly.pdbx_strand_id
1 'polypeptide(L)'
;MTDSNYEKGLELFREIYGPELASGIQRQIETGGAFGVEQSRWTLDFTFGAVWTRPGLERKLRSCVALGMLIALRQHDEIKYHTKMGMKNGLSRTELEEIFYTAMPYAGFPAAQSAKQAMLEAFAEMAA
;
A
#
# COMPACT_ATOMS: atom_id res chain seq x y z
N MET A 1 5.23 21.50 18.71
CA MET A 1 5.86 21.37 17.40
C MET A 1 5.15 20.28 16.60
N THR A 2 4.71 20.57 15.40
CA THR A 2 4.06 19.56 14.56
C THR A 2 5.12 18.78 13.80
N ASP A 3 4.90 17.48 13.67
CA ASP A 3 5.77 16.64 12.86
C ASP A 3 5.70 17.04 11.39
N SER A 4 6.82 16.92 10.71
CA SER A 4 6.86 17.12 9.27
C SER A 4 6.09 16.02 8.56
N ASN A 5 5.72 16.23 7.31
CA ASN A 5 5.08 15.20 6.51
C ASN A 5 5.98 13.96 6.38
N TYR A 6 7.28 14.17 6.25
CA TYR A 6 8.25 13.07 6.21
C TYR A 6 8.18 12.22 7.49
N GLU A 7 8.19 12.87 8.65
CA GLU A 7 8.12 12.16 9.94
C GLU A 7 6.81 11.40 10.12
N LYS A 8 5.70 12.03 9.75
CA LYS A 8 4.38 11.39 9.79
C LYS A 8 4.32 10.19 8.86
N GLY A 9 4.88 10.34 7.67
CA GLY A 9 4.91 9.28 6.67
C GLY A 9 5.78 8.11 7.11
N LEU A 10 6.93 8.40 7.69
CA LEU A 10 7.83 7.37 8.20
C LEU A 10 7.18 6.59 9.35
N GLU A 11 6.48 7.30 10.24
CA GLU A 11 5.78 6.66 11.34
C GLU A 11 4.67 5.73 10.84
N LEU A 12 3.88 6.19 9.87
CA LEU A 12 2.83 5.37 9.28
C LEU A 12 3.42 4.17 8.54
N PHE A 13 4.49 4.38 7.81
CA PHE A 13 5.19 3.30 7.10
C PHE A 13 5.69 2.25 8.10
N ARG A 14 6.23 2.69 9.23
CA ARG A 14 6.68 1.79 10.29
C ARG A 14 5.52 0.97 10.85
N GLU A 15 4.39 1.63 11.07
CA GLU A 15 3.19 0.97 11.60
C GLU A 15 2.68 -0.12 10.65
N ILE A 16 2.70 0.15 9.36
CA ILE A 16 2.16 -0.77 8.34
C ILE A 16 3.17 -1.87 7.98
N TYR A 17 4.42 -1.50 7.72
CA TYR A 17 5.43 -2.41 7.18
C TYR A 17 6.44 -2.92 8.21
N GLY A 18 6.44 -2.37 9.41
CA GLY A 18 7.31 -2.79 10.48
C GLY A 18 8.58 -1.96 10.63
N PRO A 19 9.23 -2.05 11.80
CA PRO A 19 10.38 -1.20 12.11
C PRO A 19 11.61 -1.48 11.26
N GLU A 20 11.81 -2.72 10.84
CA GLU A 20 12.99 -3.08 10.05
C GLU A 20 12.98 -2.44 8.67
N LEU A 21 11.84 -2.53 7.96
CA LEU A 21 11.70 -1.91 6.64
C LEU A 21 11.73 -0.39 6.75
N ALA A 22 11.10 0.17 7.78
CA ALA A 22 11.12 1.61 8.02
C ALA A 22 12.53 2.13 8.26
N SER A 23 13.30 1.43 9.09
CA SER A 23 14.70 1.81 9.35
C SER A 23 15.57 1.68 8.11
N GLY A 24 15.31 0.67 7.29
CA GLY A 24 16.05 0.46 6.05
C GLY A 24 15.85 1.58 5.05
N ILE A 25 14.60 1.97 4.82
CA ILE A 25 14.29 3.06 3.90
C ILE A 25 14.82 4.39 4.43
N GLN A 26 14.71 4.62 5.74
CA GLN A 26 15.23 5.82 6.37
C GLN A 26 16.74 5.95 6.17
N ARG A 27 17.49 4.89 6.40
CA ARG A 27 18.95 4.89 6.21
C ARG A 27 19.31 5.16 4.76
N GLN A 28 18.58 4.55 3.82
CA GLN A 28 18.82 4.74 2.40
C GLN A 28 18.63 6.22 2.01
N ILE A 29 17.57 6.83 2.52
CA ILE A 29 17.27 8.25 2.26
C ILE A 29 18.34 9.14 2.88
N GLU A 30 18.75 8.88 4.13
CA GLU A 30 19.75 9.69 4.83
C GLU A 30 21.13 9.59 4.20
N THR A 31 21.50 8.38 3.75
CA THR A 31 22.78 8.15 3.07
C THR A 31 22.80 8.85 1.71
N GLY A 32 21.69 8.81 1.00
CA GLY A 32 21.58 9.40 -0.34
C GLY A 32 22.36 8.60 -1.38
N GLY A 33 22.37 9.11 -2.60
CA GLY A 33 23.17 8.55 -3.69
C GLY A 33 22.63 7.33 -4.39
N ALA A 34 21.65 6.63 -3.82
CA ALA A 34 21.02 5.49 -4.49
C ALA A 34 20.16 5.96 -5.67
N PHE A 35 20.11 5.16 -6.72
CA PHE A 35 19.29 5.47 -7.88
C PHE A 35 17.83 5.61 -7.43
N GLY A 36 17.21 6.77 -7.72
CA GLY A 36 15.82 6.99 -7.41
C GLY A 36 15.51 7.24 -5.93
N VAL A 37 16.50 7.57 -5.12
CA VAL A 37 16.31 7.77 -3.67
C VAL A 37 15.27 8.84 -3.36
N GLU A 38 15.14 9.86 -4.20
CA GLU A 38 14.14 10.90 -3.98
C GLU A 38 12.73 10.36 -4.09
N GLN A 39 12.52 9.35 -4.93
CA GLN A 39 11.21 8.68 -5.01
C GLN A 39 10.82 8.09 -3.64
N SER A 40 11.76 7.49 -2.94
CA SER A 40 11.51 6.95 -1.60
C SER A 40 11.17 8.07 -0.62
N ARG A 41 11.88 9.21 -0.70
CA ARG A 41 11.59 10.37 0.13
C ARG A 41 10.20 10.92 -0.16
N TRP A 42 9.85 11.08 -1.44
CA TRP A 42 8.53 11.56 -1.84
C TRP A 42 7.42 10.61 -1.43
N THR A 43 7.69 9.31 -1.45
CA THR A 43 6.72 8.31 -0.99
C THR A 43 6.39 8.54 0.49
N LEU A 44 7.41 8.76 1.32
CA LEU A 44 7.18 9.02 2.73
C LEU A 44 6.59 10.41 2.97
N ASP A 45 7.09 11.41 2.24
CA ASP A 45 6.67 12.80 2.43
C ASP A 45 5.26 13.06 1.94
N PHE A 46 4.94 12.62 0.73
CA PHE A 46 3.65 12.90 0.09
C PHE A 46 2.64 11.77 0.28
N THR A 47 2.94 10.58 -0.22
CA THR A 47 1.96 9.49 -0.21
C THR A 47 1.54 9.12 1.20
N PHE A 48 2.48 8.80 2.06
CA PHE A 48 2.16 8.42 3.43
C PHE A 48 2.00 9.63 4.34
N GLY A 49 2.86 10.63 4.21
CA GLY A 49 2.86 11.79 5.10
C GLY A 49 1.75 12.78 4.85
N ALA A 50 1.39 13.03 3.59
CA ALA A 50 0.37 14.03 3.25
C ALA A 50 -0.98 13.43 2.90
N VAL A 51 -1.02 12.22 2.32
CA VAL A 51 -2.28 11.65 1.83
C VAL A 51 -2.85 10.62 2.80
N TRP A 52 -2.09 9.57 3.11
CA TRP A 52 -2.60 8.46 3.93
C TRP A 52 -2.88 8.82 5.39
N THR A 53 -2.31 9.92 5.88
CA THR A 53 -2.55 10.40 7.24
C THR A 53 -3.78 11.30 7.36
N ARG A 54 -4.44 11.62 6.24
CA ARG A 54 -5.60 12.52 6.27
C ARG A 54 -6.78 11.84 6.98
N PRO A 55 -7.46 12.56 7.88
CA PRO A 55 -8.60 11.98 8.63
C PRO A 55 -9.91 11.93 7.84
N GLY A 56 -9.97 12.55 6.66
CA GLY A 56 -11.20 12.63 5.87
C GLY A 56 -11.70 11.32 5.30
N LEU A 57 -10.86 10.29 5.27
CA LEU A 57 -11.24 8.95 4.81
C LEU A 57 -10.41 7.95 5.61
N GLU A 58 -11.08 7.03 6.31
CA GLU A 58 -10.33 6.03 7.09
C GLU A 58 -9.46 5.15 6.19
N ARG A 59 -8.37 4.66 6.76
CA ARG A 59 -7.36 3.89 6.01
C ARG A 59 -7.92 2.64 5.36
N LYS A 60 -8.87 1.98 6.01
CA LYS A 60 -9.54 0.80 5.46
C LYS A 60 -10.21 1.13 4.12
N LEU A 61 -10.95 2.22 4.08
CA LEU A 61 -11.65 2.66 2.86
C LEU A 61 -10.65 3.17 1.82
N ARG A 62 -9.61 3.86 2.27
CA ARG A 62 -8.55 4.33 1.37
C ARG A 62 -7.86 3.15 0.69
N SER A 63 -7.66 2.05 1.40
CA SER A 63 -7.13 0.81 0.82
C SER A 63 -8.06 0.25 -0.25
N CYS A 64 -9.38 0.31 -0.05
CA CYS A 64 -10.34 -0.13 -1.06
C CYS A 64 -10.20 0.68 -2.35
N VAL A 65 -10.09 2.01 -2.21
CA VAL A 65 -9.92 2.92 -3.35
C VAL A 65 -8.63 2.60 -4.11
N ALA A 66 -7.52 2.48 -3.37
CA ALA A 66 -6.22 2.20 -3.96
C ALA A 66 -6.23 0.85 -4.70
N LEU A 67 -6.77 -0.19 -4.07
CA LEU A 67 -6.84 -1.51 -4.69
C LEU A 67 -7.67 -1.50 -5.97
N GLY A 68 -8.82 -0.84 -5.97
CA GLY A 68 -9.64 -0.73 -7.17
C GLY A 68 -8.89 -0.10 -8.34
N MET A 69 -8.16 0.98 -8.07
CA MET A 69 -7.37 1.65 -9.09
C MET A 69 -6.23 0.76 -9.60
N LEU A 70 -5.52 0.10 -8.70
CA LEU A 70 -4.39 -0.76 -9.05
C LEU A 70 -4.84 -1.98 -9.86
N ILE A 71 -6.02 -2.53 -9.54
CA ILE A 71 -6.59 -3.63 -10.31
C ILE A 71 -6.88 -3.18 -11.75
N ALA A 72 -7.53 -2.03 -11.89
CA ALA A 72 -7.84 -1.49 -13.21
C ALA A 72 -6.57 -1.19 -14.02
N LEU A 73 -5.51 -0.72 -13.35
CA LEU A 73 -4.23 -0.43 -13.97
C LEU A 73 -3.36 -1.68 -14.15
N ARG A 74 -3.81 -2.83 -13.67
CA ARG A 74 -3.11 -4.13 -13.78
C ARG A 74 -1.71 -4.12 -13.18
N GLN A 75 -1.55 -3.50 -12.02
CA GLN A 75 -0.27 -3.38 -11.32
C GLN A 75 -0.11 -4.54 -10.34
N HIS A 76 0.31 -5.69 -10.84
CA HIS A 76 0.37 -6.94 -10.07
C HIS A 76 1.12 -6.82 -8.75
N ASP A 77 2.34 -6.32 -8.79
CA ASP A 77 3.16 -6.20 -7.56
C ASP A 77 2.54 -5.24 -6.55
N GLU A 78 2.00 -4.12 -7.04
CA GLU A 78 1.36 -3.14 -6.16
C GLU A 78 0.06 -3.68 -5.56
N ILE A 79 -0.69 -4.50 -6.30
CA ILE A 79 -1.88 -5.17 -5.76
C ILE A 79 -1.46 -6.09 -4.62
N LYS A 80 -0.37 -6.82 -4.76
CA LYS A 80 0.14 -7.69 -3.71
C LYS A 80 0.49 -6.89 -2.47
N TYR A 81 1.27 -5.81 -2.61
CA TYR A 81 1.64 -4.96 -1.48
C TYR A 81 0.43 -4.32 -0.83
N HIS A 82 -0.52 -3.83 -1.61
CA HIS A 82 -1.72 -3.18 -1.09
C HIS A 82 -2.73 -4.17 -0.52
N THR A 83 -2.65 -5.44 -0.88
CA THR A 83 -3.41 -6.49 -0.19
C THR A 83 -2.91 -6.63 1.25
N LYS A 84 -1.59 -6.69 1.42
CA LYS A 84 -0.97 -6.76 2.76
C LYS A 84 -1.29 -5.51 3.58
N MET A 85 -1.10 -4.34 2.97
CA MET A 85 -1.38 -3.06 3.60
C MET A 85 -2.87 -2.95 3.98
N GLY A 86 -3.76 -3.38 3.07
CA GLY A 86 -5.20 -3.36 3.30
C GLY A 86 -5.59 -4.17 4.53
N MET A 87 -4.98 -5.33 4.71
CA MET A 87 -5.24 -6.15 5.89
C MET A 87 -4.75 -5.47 7.17
N LYS A 88 -3.60 -4.80 7.12
CA LYS A 88 -3.11 -3.99 8.25
C LYS A 88 -4.07 -2.84 8.55
N ASN A 89 -4.73 -2.31 7.54
CA ASN A 89 -5.70 -1.23 7.69
C ASN A 89 -7.11 -1.73 8.03
N GLY A 90 -7.28 -3.04 8.23
CA GLY A 90 -8.52 -3.60 8.72
C GLY A 90 -9.38 -4.36 7.71
N LEU A 91 -8.91 -4.52 6.48
CA LEU A 91 -9.66 -5.32 5.49
C LEU A 91 -9.55 -6.80 5.83
N SER A 92 -10.68 -7.49 5.79
CA SER A 92 -10.72 -8.94 5.95
C SER A 92 -10.48 -9.62 4.61
N ARG A 93 -10.17 -10.91 4.68
CA ARG A 93 -10.02 -11.73 3.47
C ARG A 93 -11.29 -11.70 2.63
N THR A 94 -12.45 -11.78 3.27
CA THR A 94 -13.75 -11.70 2.59
C THR A 94 -13.93 -10.35 1.90
N GLU A 95 -13.56 -9.27 2.57
CA GLU A 95 -13.66 -7.93 1.97
C GLU A 95 -12.74 -7.79 0.75
N LEU A 96 -11.53 -8.34 0.82
CA LEU A 96 -10.62 -8.36 -0.31
C LEU A 96 -11.19 -9.15 -1.49
N GLU A 97 -11.83 -10.28 -1.20
CA GLU A 97 -12.52 -11.07 -2.21
C GLU A 97 -13.62 -10.27 -2.89
N GLU A 98 -14.40 -9.54 -2.10
CA GLU A 98 -15.46 -8.68 -2.63
C GLU A 98 -14.92 -7.54 -3.49
N ILE A 99 -13.72 -7.04 -3.16
CA ILE A 99 -13.07 -5.99 -3.97
C ILE A 99 -12.77 -6.50 -5.37
N PHE A 100 -12.16 -7.69 -5.50
CA PHE A 100 -11.86 -8.17 -6.85
C PHE A 100 -13.13 -8.62 -7.60
N TYR A 101 -14.13 -9.09 -6.90
CA TYR A 101 -15.46 -9.36 -7.52
C TYR A 101 -16.05 -8.08 -8.09
N THR A 102 -15.99 -7.00 -7.32
CA THR A 102 -16.50 -5.69 -7.76
C THR A 102 -15.73 -5.17 -8.97
N ALA A 103 -14.44 -5.47 -9.04
CA ALA A 103 -13.61 -5.05 -10.17
C ALA A 103 -13.99 -5.75 -11.49
N MET A 104 -14.59 -6.94 -11.42
CA MET A 104 -14.91 -7.72 -12.62
C MET A 104 -15.75 -6.95 -13.65
N PRO A 105 -16.89 -6.34 -13.28
CA PRO A 105 -17.70 -5.61 -14.26
C PRO A 105 -17.10 -4.28 -14.71
N TYR A 106 -16.18 -3.69 -13.96
CA TYR A 106 -15.63 -2.36 -14.28
C TYR A 106 -14.26 -2.44 -14.95
N ALA A 107 -13.41 -3.36 -14.53
CA ALA A 107 -12.05 -3.50 -15.06
C ALA A 107 -11.90 -4.70 -16.01
N GLY A 108 -12.85 -5.62 -16.00
CA GLY A 108 -12.84 -6.82 -16.83
C GLY A 108 -12.30 -8.05 -16.11
N PHE A 109 -12.70 -9.22 -16.59
CA PHE A 109 -12.30 -10.50 -16.01
C PHE A 109 -10.78 -10.71 -15.99
N PRO A 110 -10.03 -10.39 -17.06
CA PRO A 110 -8.58 -10.60 -17.00
C PRO A 110 -7.88 -9.77 -15.93
N ALA A 111 -8.29 -8.51 -15.73
CA ALA A 111 -7.72 -7.66 -14.67
C ALA A 111 -8.06 -8.22 -13.29
N ALA A 112 -9.30 -8.65 -13.09
CA ALA A 112 -9.74 -9.24 -11.82
C ALA A 112 -9.01 -10.56 -11.56
N GLN A 113 -8.80 -11.39 -12.57
CA GLN A 113 -8.06 -12.64 -12.45
C GLN A 113 -6.62 -12.38 -12.02
N SER A 114 -5.97 -11.39 -12.61
CA SER A 114 -4.62 -10.99 -12.24
C SER A 114 -4.58 -10.52 -10.78
N ALA A 115 -5.58 -9.76 -10.36
CA ALA A 115 -5.70 -9.30 -8.97
C ALA A 115 -5.85 -10.47 -8.00
N LYS A 116 -6.68 -11.45 -8.34
CA LYS A 116 -6.84 -12.66 -7.54
C LYS A 116 -5.51 -13.36 -7.31
N GLN A 117 -4.70 -13.51 -8.37
CA GLN A 117 -3.39 -14.13 -8.25
C GLN A 117 -2.47 -13.33 -7.32
N ALA A 118 -2.45 -12.01 -7.46
CA ALA A 118 -1.63 -11.16 -6.60
C ALA A 118 -2.06 -11.25 -5.13
N MET A 119 -3.36 -11.27 -4.89
CA MET A 119 -3.90 -11.41 -3.53
C MET A 119 -3.54 -12.77 -2.91
N LEU A 120 -3.64 -13.85 -3.69
CA LEU A 120 -3.25 -15.19 -3.22
C LEU A 120 -1.76 -15.24 -2.89
N GLU A 121 -0.91 -14.60 -3.68
CA GLU A 121 0.51 -14.49 -3.39
C GLU A 121 0.75 -13.74 -2.08
N ALA A 122 0.03 -12.65 -1.86
CA ALA A 122 0.12 -11.88 -0.62
C ALA A 122 -0.23 -12.75 0.59
N PHE A 123 -1.34 -13.50 0.50
CA PHE A 123 -1.76 -14.38 1.60
C PHE A 123 -0.70 -15.45 1.89
N ALA A 124 -0.12 -16.04 0.85
CA ALA A 124 0.93 -17.05 1.02
C ALA A 124 2.16 -16.47 1.70
N GLU A 125 2.58 -15.26 1.30
CA GLU A 125 3.74 -14.60 1.89
C GLU A 125 3.49 -14.20 3.35
N MET A 126 2.27 -13.79 3.67
CA MET A 126 1.92 -13.42 5.05
C MET A 126 1.83 -14.63 5.98
N ALA A 127 1.54 -15.80 5.44
CA ALA A 127 1.45 -17.04 6.22
C ALA A 127 2.82 -17.69 6.48
N ALA A 128 3.84 -17.27 5.73
CA ALA A 128 5.18 -17.83 5.81
C ALA A 128 5.95 -17.39 7.06
#